data_2257a9c8d7026051207ab361267f5fa3
#
_entry.id   2257a9c8d7026051207ab361267f5fa3
#
_cell.length_a   1.000
_cell.length_b   1.000
_cell.length_c   1.000
_cell.angle_alpha   90.00
_cell.angle_beta   90.00
_cell.angle_gamma   90.00
#
_symmetry.space_group_name_H-M   'P 1'
#
loop_
_entity.id
_entity.type
_entity.pdbx_description
1 polymer ?
#
loop_
_entity_poly.entity_id
_entity_poly.type
_entity_poly.pdbx_seq_one_letter_code
_entity_poly.pdbx_strand_id
1 'polypeptide(L)'
;HNFTEKFNYLLDVMYSLQNGIAGYSIYERDGLTTRNFDGNATWYGFVNYFTYTWTDAFQSTFRFEVFDDNKGFRTGYEGIYTTYTLGAVWKATDGLWLRPELRYDYNGTTAAYSGNNGLFTATADFIIRW
;
A
#
# COMPACT_ATOMS: atom_id res chain seq x y z
N HIS A 1 3.15 -17.47 -7.38
CA HIS A 1 3.04 -18.93 -7.32
C HIS A 1 1.60 -19.37 -7.16
N ASN A 2 1.16 -20.30 -8.00
CA ASN A 2 -0.14 -20.95 -7.86
C ASN A 2 0.01 -22.18 -6.95
N PHE A 3 -0.49 -22.11 -5.73
CA PHE A 3 -0.51 -23.28 -4.83
C PHE A 3 -1.57 -24.29 -5.24
N THR A 4 -2.71 -23.79 -5.74
CA THR A 4 -3.79 -24.59 -6.31
C THR A 4 -4.39 -23.85 -7.51
N GLU A 5 -5.33 -24.45 -8.23
CA GLU A 5 -6.10 -23.76 -9.28
C GLU A 5 -6.87 -22.53 -8.76
N LYS A 6 -7.19 -22.51 -7.46
CA LYS A 6 -7.97 -21.45 -6.81
C LYS A 6 -7.16 -20.48 -5.96
N PHE A 7 -5.96 -20.88 -5.51
CA PHE A 7 -5.17 -20.07 -4.59
C PHE A 7 -3.85 -19.66 -5.23
N ASN A 8 -3.67 -18.36 -5.37
CA ASN A 8 -2.45 -17.73 -5.88
C ASN A 8 -1.81 -16.87 -4.78
N TYR A 9 -0.49 -16.92 -4.70
CA TYR A 9 0.34 -16.05 -3.90
C TYR A 9 1.34 -15.31 -4.78
N LEU A 10 1.48 -13.99 -4.55
CA LEU A 10 2.50 -13.16 -5.17
C LEU A 10 3.23 -12.39 -4.08
N LEU A 11 4.56 -12.42 -4.13
CA LEU A 11 5.44 -11.57 -3.35
C LEU A 11 6.14 -10.60 -4.29
N ASP A 12 6.08 -9.32 -3.96
CA ASP A 12 6.86 -8.26 -4.57
C ASP A 12 7.80 -7.65 -3.52
N VAL A 13 9.07 -7.44 -3.89
CA VAL A 13 10.11 -6.91 -3.01
C VAL A 13 10.82 -5.76 -3.73
N MET A 14 10.95 -4.64 -3.06
CA MET A 14 11.67 -3.48 -3.58
C MET A 14 12.75 -3.01 -2.60
N TYR A 15 13.86 -2.54 -3.16
CA TYR A 15 14.90 -1.81 -2.46
C TYR A 15 15.38 -0.67 -3.34
N SER A 16 15.53 0.51 -2.77
CA SER A 16 15.98 1.69 -3.50
C SER A 16 16.85 2.58 -2.61
N LEU A 17 17.73 3.35 -3.24
CA LEU A 17 18.55 4.35 -2.59
C LEU A 17 18.62 5.63 -3.43
N GLN A 18 18.75 6.76 -2.77
CA GLN A 18 19.00 8.06 -3.39
C GLN A 18 20.15 8.74 -2.64
N ASN A 19 21.15 9.18 -3.41
CA ASN A 19 22.30 9.92 -2.89
C ASN A 19 22.22 11.40 -3.28
N GLY A 20 22.89 12.25 -2.50
CA GLY A 20 23.05 13.66 -2.84
C GLY A 20 21.77 14.47 -2.78
N ILE A 21 20.85 14.13 -1.88
CA ILE A 21 19.64 14.91 -1.64
C ILE A 21 20.03 16.22 -0.97
N ALA A 22 19.48 17.33 -1.42
CA ALA A 22 19.70 18.65 -0.85
C ALA A 22 18.38 19.44 -0.72
N GLY A 23 18.13 20.00 0.46
CA GLY A 23 17.01 20.91 0.72
C GLY A 23 15.63 20.26 0.57
N TYR A 24 15.51 18.94 0.72
CA TYR A 24 14.22 18.24 0.66
C TYR A 24 13.46 18.41 1.98
N SER A 25 12.20 18.82 1.90
CA SER A 25 11.36 19.02 3.09
C SER A 25 10.64 17.73 3.46
N ILE A 26 10.81 17.28 4.70
CA ILE A 26 10.11 16.14 5.28
C ILE A 26 9.37 16.55 6.54
N TYR A 27 8.34 15.78 6.92
CA TYR A 27 7.58 16.04 8.14
C TYR A 27 8.27 15.44 9.38
N GLU A 28 8.15 16.15 10.50
CA GLU A 28 8.52 15.66 11.82
C GLU A 28 7.53 14.58 12.30
N ARG A 29 7.82 13.96 13.45
CA ARG A 29 7.01 12.85 13.98
C ARG A 29 5.56 13.22 14.31
N ASP A 30 5.27 14.50 14.53
CA ASP A 30 3.91 15.01 14.74
C ASP A 30 3.06 14.99 13.44
N GLY A 31 3.72 14.81 12.27
CA GLY A 31 3.08 14.83 10.97
C GLY A 31 2.57 16.20 10.50
N LEU A 32 2.92 17.27 11.22
CA LEU A 32 2.41 18.64 11.00
C LEU A 32 3.54 19.66 10.75
N THR A 33 4.63 19.57 11.52
CA THR A 33 5.80 20.42 11.34
C THR A 33 6.77 19.80 10.33
N THR A 34 7.57 20.62 9.66
CA THR A 34 8.54 20.16 8.66
C THR A 34 9.96 20.55 9.00
N ARG A 35 10.91 19.76 8.54
CA ARG A 35 12.35 20.05 8.56
C ARG A 35 13.00 19.78 7.22
N ASN A 36 14.13 20.43 6.96
CA ASN A 36 14.93 20.11 5.79
C ASN A 36 15.77 18.85 6.03
N PHE A 37 15.89 18.05 4.98
CA PHE A 37 16.72 16.86 4.95
C PHE A 37 17.75 16.98 3.82
N ASP A 38 19.00 16.73 4.18
CA ASP A 38 20.13 16.64 3.25
C ASP A 38 20.86 15.31 3.46
N GLY A 39 21.39 14.71 2.40
CA GLY A 39 22.19 13.50 2.48
C GLY A 39 21.71 12.36 1.59
N ASN A 40 21.70 11.15 2.14
CA ASN A 40 21.31 9.93 1.42
C ASN A 40 20.08 9.31 2.08
N ALA A 41 19.16 8.80 1.26
CA ALA A 41 17.99 8.09 1.71
C ALA A 41 17.94 6.69 1.12
N THR A 42 17.41 5.77 1.90
CA THR A 42 17.06 4.41 1.46
C THR A 42 15.61 4.11 1.81
N TRP A 43 14.95 3.35 0.96
CA TRP A 43 13.64 2.80 1.26
C TRP A 43 13.54 1.40 0.68
N TYR A 44 12.79 0.56 1.35
CA TYR A 44 12.55 -0.81 0.92
C TYR A 44 11.19 -1.28 1.40
N GLY A 45 10.70 -2.31 0.77
CA GLY A 45 9.41 -2.86 1.13
C GLY A 45 9.16 -4.21 0.50
N PHE A 46 8.12 -4.84 0.99
CA PHE A 46 7.58 -6.05 0.40
C PHE A 46 6.05 -6.01 0.46
N VAL A 47 5.46 -6.58 -0.57
CA VAL A 47 4.01 -6.69 -0.71
C VAL A 47 3.67 -8.16 -0.92
N ASN A 48 2.74 -8.67 -0.13
CA ASN A 48 2.21 -10.02 -0.26
C ASN A 48 0.77 -9.94 -0.73
N TYR A 49 0.46 -10.70 -1.77
CA TYR A 49 -0.90 -10.85 -2.28
C TYR A 49 -1.33 -12.31 -2.11
N PHE A 50 -2.44 -12.49 -1.44
CA PHE A 50 -3.10 -13.78 -1.26
C PHE A 50 -4.45 -13.72 -1.96
N THR A 51 -4.55 -14.37 -3.11
CA THR A 51 -5.73 -14.31 -3.96
C THR A 51 -6.41 -15.67 -3.98
N TYR A 52 -7.73 -15.67 -3.73
CA TYR A 52 -8.54 -16.87 -3.77
C TYR A 52 -9.74 -16.71 -4.71
N THR A 53 -9.82 -17.62 -5.67
CA THR A 53 -10.92 -17.72 -6.64
C THR A 53 -11.99 -18.65 -6.10
N TRP A 54 -13.08 -18.09 -5.62
CA TRP A 54 -14.21 -18.84 -5.07
C TRP A 54 -15.04 -19.51 -6.16
N THR A 55 -15.35 -18.72 -7.20
CA THR A 55 -16.06 -19.14 -8.41
C THR A 55 -15.49 -18.39 -9.61
N ASP A 56 -15.92 -18.72 -10.83
CA ASP A 56 -15.53 -17.98 -12.04
C ASP A 56 -15.98 -16.51 -12.02
N ALA A 57 -17.01 -16.22 -11.22
CA ALA A 57 -17.55 -14.86 -11.08
C ALA A 57 -17.05 -14.11 -9.85
N PHE A 58 -16.43 -14.79 -8.86
CA PHE A 58 -16.05 -14.14 -7.61
C PHE A 58 -14.65 -14.53 -7.14
N GLN A 59 -13.82 -13.51 -6.88
CA GLN A 59 -12.47 -13.62 -6.36
C GLN A 59 -12.27 -12.63 -5.21
N SER A 60 -11.49 -13.00 -4.20
CA SER A 60 -11.04 -12.09 -3.15
C SER A 60 -9.52 -12.06 -3.08
N THR A 61 -8.97 -10.93 -2.66
CA THR A 61 -7.54 -10.72 -2.47
C THR A 61 -7.30 -10.06 -1.12
N PHE A 62 -6.45 -10.67 -0.30
CA PHE A 62 -5.84 -10.02 0.85
C PHE A 62 -4.44 -9.57 0.47
N ARG A 63 -4.11 -8.29 0.71
CA ARG A 63 -2.79 -7.72 0.52
C ARG A 63 -2.24 -7.27 1.86
N PHE A 64 -1.02 -7.68 2.15
CA PHE A 64 -0.24 -7.21 3.28
C PHE A 64 1.05 -6.59 2.77
N GLU A 65 1.31 -5.36 3.19
CA GLU A 65 2.47 -4.59 2.74
C GLU A 65 3.22 -4.02 3.94
N VAL A 66 4.54 -4.07 3.88
CA VAL A 66 5.44 -3.31 4.76
C VAL A 66 6.36 -2.49 3.87
N PHE A 67 6.46 -1.21 4.17
CA PHE A 67 7.30 -0.26 3.46
C PHE A 67 8.04 0.60 4.48
N ASP A 68 9.37 0.54 4.47
CA ASP A 68 10.22 1.38 5.31
C ASP A 68 10.77 2.55 4.49
N ASP A 69 10.36 3.75 4.84
CA ASP A 69 10.93 5.01 4.36
C ASP A 69 11.81 5.63 5.46
N ASN A 70 13.01 5.11 5.55
CA ASN A 70 13.97 5.37 6.63
C ASN A 70 14.22 6.87 6.88
N LYS A 71 14.06 7.72 5.87
CA LYS A 71 14.30 9.17 5.97
C LYS A 71 13.11 10.03 5.54
N GLY A 72 11.97 9.42 5.25
CA GLY A 72 10.81 10.15 4.77
C GLY A 72 10.97 10.74 3.37
N PHE A 73 12.02 10.36 2.64
CA PHE A 73 12.30 10.94 1.33
C PHE A 73 11.25 10.58 0.28
N ARG A 74 10.72 9.36 0.35
CA ARG A 74 9.77 8.86 -0.65
C ARG A 74 8.34 9.33 -0.41
N THR A 75 7.93 9.39 0.87
CA THR A 75 6.56 9.70 1.28
C THR A 75 6.41 11.11 1.88
N GLY A 76 7.51 11.73 2.26
CA GLY A 76 7.51 12.96 3.08
C GLY A 76 7.50 12.68 4.59
N TYR A 77 7.25 11.44 5.01
CA TYR A 77 7.11 11.05 6.42
C TYR A 77 8.00 9.83 6.71
N GLU A 78 8.94 10.01 7.66
CA GLU A 78 9.83 8.94 8.11
C GLU A 78 9.02 7.81 8.77
N GLY A 79 9.38 6.56 8.48
CA GLY A 79 8.88 5.43 9.25
C GLY A 79 8.54 4.17 8.46
N ILE A 80 8.10 3.19 9.24
CA ILE A 80 7.64 1.91 8.72
C ILE A 80 6.12 1.99 8.53
N TYR A 81 5.72 1.84 7.30
CA TYR A 81 4.32 1.74 6.90
C TYR A 81 3.91 0.29 6.85
N THR A 82 2.77 0.00 7.44
CA THR A 82 2.12 -1.30 7.35
C THR A 82 0.73 -1.11 6.77
N THR A 83 0.43 -1.82 5.69
CA THR A 83 -0.86 -1.72 5.01
C THR A 83 -1.54 -3.07 4.94
N TYR A 84 -2.81 -3.09 5.28
CA TYR A 84 -3.71 -4.23 5.14
C TYR A 84 -4.82 -3.85 4.17
N THR A 85 -5.00 -4.66 3.14
CA THR A 85 -6.05 -4.43 2.14
C THR A 85 -6.85 -5.71 1.92
N LEU A 86 -8.16 -5.60 1.94
CA LEU A 86 -9.08 -6.65 1.55
C LEU A 86 -9.88 -6.17 0.34
N GLY A 87 -9.67 -6.80 -0.79
CA GLY A 87 -10.36 -6.49 -2.04
C GLY A 87 -11.15 -7.68 -2.56
N ALA A 88 -12.13 -7.40 -3.39
CA ALA A 88 -12.85 -8.42 -4.13
C ALA A 88 -13.08 -8.00 -5.58
N VAL A 89 -13.22 -8.98 -6.45
CA VAL A 89 -13.69 -8.80 -7.83
C VAL A 89 -14.94 -9.65 -8.00
N TRP A 90 -16.04 -9.00 -8.30
CA TRP A 90 -17.29 -9.66 -8.63
C TRP A 90 -17.72 -9.33 -10.05
N LYS A 91 -17.74 -10.35 -10.90
CA LYS A 91 -18.26 -10.29 -12.27
C LYS A 91 -19.77 -10.50 -12.19
N ALA A 92 -20.51 -9.41 -11.97
CA ALA A 92 -21.98 -9.47 -11.83
C ALA A 92 -22.66 -9.94 -13.14
N THR A 93 -22.08 -9.55 -14.27
CA THR A 93 -22.41 -10.04 -15.63
C THR A 93 -21.15 -10.08 -16.48
N ASP A 94 -21.19 -10.61 -17.71
CA ASP A 94 -20.05 -10.58 -18.64
C ASP A 94 -19.58 -9.16 -18.96
N GLY A 95 -20.49 -8.18 -18.90
CA GLY A 95 -20.22 -6.77 -19.15
C GLY A 95 -20.03 -5.88 -17.92
N LEU A 96 -20.27 -6.38 -16.70
CA LEU A 96 -20.18 -5.56 -15.47
C LEU A 96 -19.39 -6.28 -14.39
N TRP A 97 -18.28 -5.65 -13.96
CA TRP A 97 -17.48 -6.09 -12.83
C TRP A 97 -17.48 -5.02 -11.73
N LEU A 98 -17.64 -5.45 -10.49
CA LEU A 98 -17.56 -4.60 -9.30
C LEU A 98 -16.32 -4.97 -8.50
N ARG A 99 -15.58 -3.96 -7.99
CA ARG A 99 -14.35 -4.16 -7.23
C ARG A 99 -14.33 -3.30 -5.95
N PRO A 100 -14.97 -3.76 -4.88
CA PRO A 100 -14.85 -3.12 -3.56
C PRO A 100 -13.48 -3.41 -2.94
N GLU A 101 -12.97 -2.43 -2.18
CA GLU A 101 -11.74 -2.54 -1.42
C GLU A 101 -11.88 -1.83 -0.06
N LEU A 102 -11.38 -2.48 0.99
CA LEU A 102 -11.16 -1.92 2.31
C LEU A 102 -9.67 -1.91 2.58
N ARG A 103 -9.15 -0.77 3.06
CA ARG A 103 -7.73 -0.59 3.31
C ARG A 103 -7.50 0.09 4.65
N TYR A 104 -6.51 -0.40 5.39
CA TYR A 104 -5.99 0.25 6.58
C TYR A 104 -4.49 0.45 6.43
N ASP A 105 -4.06 1.71 6.53
CA ASP A 105 -2.67 2.14 6.51
C ASP A 105 -2.26 2.57 7.92
N TYR A 106 -1.04 2.23 8.31
CA TYR A 106 -0.47 2.61 9.59
C TYR A 106 1.01 2.96 9.44
N ASN A 107 1.43 4.10 10.02
CA ASN A 107 2.84 4.46 10.18
C ASN A 107 3.18 4.45 11.68
N GLY A 108 4.13 3.58 12.06
CA GLY A 108 4.50 3.41 13.47
C GLY A 108 5.42 4.49 14.05
N THR A 109 5.96 5.38 13.21
CA THR A 109 6.97 6.37 13.59
C THR A 109 6.43 7.79 13.53
N THR A 110 5.76 8.14 12.43
CA THR A 110 5.28 9.50 12.17
C THR A 110 3.75 9.49 12.04
N ALA A 111 3.10 10.54 12.55
CA ALA A 111 1.67 10.76 12.38
C ALA A 111 1.35 11.22 10.94
N ALA A 112 1.57 10.31 9.96
CA ALA A 112 1.61 10.59 8.53
C ALA A 112 0.25 10.90 7.90
N TYR A 113 -0.85 10.73 8.64
CA TYR A 113 -2.22 10.90 8.13
C TYR A 113 -2.91 12.06 8.86
N SER A 114 -2.54 13.30 8.51
CA SER A 114 -3.09 14.53 9.10
C SER A 114 -3.00 14.54 10.62
N GLY A 115 -1.84 14.20 11.17
CA GLY A 115 -1.60 14.13 12.62
C GLY A 115 -2.05 12.81 13.29
N ASN A 116 -2.44 11.79 12.50
CA ASN A 116 -2.76 10.45 12.98
C ASN A 116 -1.76 9.42 12.46
N ASN A 117 -1.59 8.33 13.18
CA ASN A 117 -0.72 7.22 12.76
C ASN A 117 -1.40 6.25 11.80
N GLY A 118 -2.72 6.27 11.68
CA GLY A 118 -3.46 5.35 10.85
C GLY A 118 -4.57 6.01 10.04
N LEU A 119 -4.90 5.38 8.91
CA LEU A 119 -5.98 5.78 8.01
C LEU A 119 -6.74 4.56 7.54
N PHE A 120 -8.06 4.58 7.71
CA PHE A 120 -8.96 3.60 7.10
C PHE A 120 -9.60 4.19 5.85
N THR A 121 -9.63 3.40 4.77
CA THR A 121 -10.23 3.78 3.49
C THR A 121 -11.14 2.67 2.99
N ALA A 122 -12.30 3.03 2.49
CA ALA A 122 -13.20 2.13 1.77
C ALA A 122 -13.46 2.72 0.37
N THR A 123 -13.24 1.92 -0.66
CA THR A 123 -13.43 2.31 -2.05
C THR A 123 -14.17 1.24 -2.82
N ALA A 124 -14.78 1.63 -3.92
CA ALA A 124 -15.30 0.68 -4.91
C ALA A 124 -15.17 1.31 -6.30
N ASP A 125 -14.84 0.48 -7.26
CA ASP A 125 -14.92 0.84 -8.67
C ASP A 125 -15.69 -0.22 -9.46
N PHE A 126 -15.95 0.07 -10.73
CA PHE A 126 -16.61 -0.86 -11.63
C PHE A 126 -16.01 -0.78 -13.03
N ILE A 127 -16.02 -1.90 -13.74
CA ILE A 127 -15.61 -2.00 -15.14
C ILE A 127 -16.84 -2.35 -15.95
N ILE A 128 -17.13 -1.54 -16.96
CA ILE A 128 -18.17 -1.82 -17.96
C ILE A 128 -17.48 -2.22 -19.27
N ARG A 129 -17.93 -3.34 -19.84
CA ARG A 129 -17.51 -3.83 -21.15
C ARG A 129 -18.74 -3.91 -22.07
N TRP A 130 -18.63 -3.45 -23.28
CA TRP A 130 -19.67 -3.48 -24.32
C TRP A 130 -19.13 -4.15 -25.58
#